data_01db2e84781f20d18185e68b2d2813ed
#
_entry.id   01db2e84781f20d18185e68b2d2813ed
#
_cell.length_a   1.000
_cell.length_b   1.000
_cell.length_c   1.000
_cell.angle_alpha   90.00
_cell.angle_beta   90.00
_cell.angle_gamma   90.00
#
_symmetry.space_group_name_H-M   'P 1'
#
loop_
_entity.id
_entity.type
_entity.pdbx_description
1 polymer ?
#
loop_
_entity_poly.entity_id
_entity_poly.type
_entity_poly.pdbx_seq_one_letter_code
_entity_poly.pdbx_strand_id
1 'polypeptide(L)'
;LSNLPRQVVYTEADIGVPKVNALTSRLQAANADIVLEGRVGRFDADSSQGLLDGVDLVIDASDSNQARLDIDRSTYERRLPWLMGAAVQTAGQWIAFDPTRQGGCYHCLGSAERDEGQGGCAALGILGPVAGMIAMQQSLAALKYLLGAPLQWGVVHYADGWADEYSAITLSARPDCPLCGSGN
;
A
#
# COMPACT_ATOMS: atom_id res chain seq x y z
N LEU A 1 8.26 -19.26 5.05
CA LEU A 1 8.82 -19.88 3.81
C LEU A 1 8.11 -19.40 2.54
N SER A 2 6.77 -19.39 2.50
CA SER A 2 5.98 -19.08 1.30
C SER A 2 6.21 -17.66 0.74
N ASN A 3 6.70 -16.73 1.53
CA ASN A 3 6.91 -15.33 1.13
C ASN A 3 8.33 -15.03 0.63
N LEU A 4 9.32 -15.86 0.95
CA LEU A 4 10.72 -15.64 0.58
C LEU A 4 10.95 -15.41 -0.93
N PRO A 5 10.26 -16.11 -1.86
CA PRO A 5 10.48 -15.90 -3.28
C PRO A 5 10.17 -14.49 -3.80
N ARG A 6 9.37 -13.70 -3.06
CA ARG A 6 8.99 -12.33 -3.45
C ARG A 6 9.42 -11.24 -2.46
N GLN A 7 9.88 -11.61 -1.29
CA GLN A 7 10.33 -10.67 -0.26
C GLN A 7 11.85 -10.75 -0.12
N VAL A 8 12.55 -10.24 -1.12
CA VAL A 8 14.01 -10.35 -1.31
C VAL A 8 14.87 -9.81 -0.17
N VAL A 9 14.26 -9.03 0.73
CA VAL A 9 14.94 -8.50 1.91
C VAL A 9 15.07 -9.51 3.05
N TYR A 10 14.37 -10.65 2.98
CA TYR A 10 14.41 -11.69 4.00
C TYR A 10 15.14 -12.94 3.50
N THR A 11 15.68 -13.71 4.44
CA THR A 11 16.37 -14.97 4.22
C THR A 11 15.77 -16.08 5.10
N GLU A 12 16.20 -17.30 4.89
CA GLU A 12 15.80 -18.43 5.76
C GLU A 12 16.17 -18.21 7.23
N ALA A 13 17.26 -17.47 7.50
CA ALA A 13 17.68 -17.14 8.86
C ALA A 13 16.68 -16.25 9.61
N ASP A 14 15.77 -15.59 8.90
CA ASP A 14 14.75 -14.71 9.50
C ASP A 14 13.46 -15.43 9.85
N ILE A 15 13.39 -16.76 9.60
CA ILE A 15 12.18 -17.53 9.93
C ILE A 15 11.94 -17.49 11.44
N GLY A 16 10.73 -17.06 11.84
CA GLY A 16 10.35 -16.88 13.26
C GLY A 16 10.67 -15.51 13.83
N VAL A 17 11.45 -14.69 13.12
CA VAL A 17 11.71 -13.28 13.52
C VAL A 17 10.56 -12.41 12.97
N PRO A 18 10.02 -11.44 13.77
CA PRO A 18 9.09 -10.47 13.24
C PRO A 18 9.69 -9.73 12.04
N LYS A 19 8.93 -9.66 10.93
CA LYS A 19 9.43 -9.07 9.68
C LYS A 19 9.97 -7.65 9.84
N VAL A 20 9.30 -6.83 10.66
CA VAL A 20 9.71 -5.47 10.91
C VAL A 20 11.09 -5.41 11.56
N ASN A 21 11.41 -6.31 12.49
CA ASN A 21 12.71 -6.32 13.17
C ASN A 21 13.84 -6.71 12.19
N ALA A 22 13.63 -7.75 11.38
CA ALA A 22 14.58 -8.16 10.36
C ALA A 22 14.80 -7.05 9.31
N LEU A 23 13.72 -6.40 8.87
CA LEU A 23 13.79 -5.30 7.91
C LEU A 23 14.54 -4.09 8.49
N THR A 24 14.19 -3.65 9.70
CA THR A 24 14.86 -2.51 10.37
C THR A 24 16.36 -2.75 10.48
N SER A 25 16.78 -3.95 10.89
CA SER A 25 18.21 -4.30 10.99
C SER A 25 18.94 -4.17 9.64
N ARG A 26 18.32 -4.63 8.54
CA ARG A 26 18.93 -4.54 7.19
C ARG A 26 18.97 -3.12 6.66
N LEU A 27 17.90 -2.37 6.83
CA LEU A 27 17.86 -0.98 6.39
C LEU A 27 18.87 -0.10 7.17
N GLN A 28 19.01 -0.34 8.47
CA GLN A 28 20.01 0.36 9.27
C GLN A 28 21.45 0.04 8.84
N ALA A 29 21.70 -1.21 8.43
CA ALA A 29 23.00 -1.60 7.87
C ALA A 29 23.26 -1.00 6.48
N ALA A 30 22.19 -0.77 5.69
CA ALA A 30 22.30 -0.18 4.36
C ALA A 30 22.49 1.35 4.41
N ASN A 31 21.85 2.03 5.38
CA ASN A 31 21.95 3.46 5.56
C ASN A 31 21.85 3.80 7.07
N ALA A 32 22.97 4.18 7.66
CA ALA A 32 23.06 4.51 9.08
C ALA A 32 22.53 5.91 9.42
N ASP A 33 22.33 6.79 8.42
CA ASP A 33 21.95 8.19 8.62
C ASP A 33 20.44 8.38 8.78
N ILE A 34 19.64 7.34 8.52
CA ILE A 34 18.18 7.41 8.67
C ILE A 34 17.72 6.90 10.04
N VAL A 35 16.68 7.52 10.58
CA VAL A 35 16.00 7.05 11.79
C VAL A 35 14.94 6.05 11.40
N LEU A 36 15.01 4.85 11.96
CA LEU A 36 14.07 3.76 11.71
C LEU A 36 13.34 3.38 13.00
N GLU A 37 12.02 3.42 12.96
CA GLU A 37 11.16 2.93 14.03
C GLU A 37 10.40 1.69 13.58
N GLY A 38 10.84 0.51 14.00
CA GLY A 38 10.14 -0.75 13.77
C GLY A 38 9.11 -1.01 14.87
N ARG A 39 7.84 -1.18 14.48
CA ARG A 39 6.75 -1.50 15.42
C ARG A 39 6.10 -2.82 15.03
N VAL A 40 6.13 -3.79 15.95
CA VAL A 40 5.43 -5.07 15.79
C VAL A 40 3.99 -4.90 16.21
N GLY A 41 3.06 -5.09 15.28
CA GLY A 41 1.64 -4.93 15.55
C GLY A 41 0.81 -5.02 14.28
N ARG A 42 -0.50 -4.84 14.44
CA ARG A 42 -1.46 -4.69 13.36
C ARG A 42 -1.85 -3.22 13.24
N PHE A 43 -2.00 -2.74 12.03
CA PHE A 43 -2.60 -1.43 11.79
C PHE A 43 -4.13 -1.58 11.83
N ASP A 44 -4.77 -0.79 12.66
CA ASP A 44 -6.21 -0.67 12.82
C ASP A 44 -6.57 0.75 13.30
N ALA A 45 -7.85 1.01 13.51
CA ALA A 45 -8.33 2.33 13.91
C ALA A 45 -7.70 2.81 15.23
N ASP A 46 -7.52 1.91 16.20
CA ASP A 46 -6.99 2.26 17.52
C ASP A 46 -5.49 2.53 17.47
N SER A 47 -4.72 1.67 16.80
CA SER A 47 -3.26 1.81 16.64
C SER A 47 -2.86 2.98 15.75
N SER A 48 -3.74 3.41 14.85
CA SER A 48 -3.47 4.49 13.89
C SER A 48 -3.16 5.82 14.58
N GLN A 49 -3.72 6.09 15.76
CA GLN A 49 -3.51 7.37 16.46
C GLN A 49 -2.03 7.66 16.73
N GLY A 50 -1.32 6.71 17.30
CA GLY A 50 0.10 6.90 17.60
C GLY A 50 1.05 6.59 16.43
N LEU A 51 0.57 5.87 15.40
CA LEU A 51 1.40 5.50 14.25
C LEU A 51 1.46 6.60 13.17
N LEU A 52 0.43 7.43 13.07
CA LEU A 52 0.33 8.46 12.04
C LEU A 52 0.71 9.87 12.50
N ASP A 53 1.09 10.05 13.76
CA ASP A 53 1.48 11.36 14.27
C ASP A 53 2.83 11.81 13.67
N GLY A 54 2.83 12.99 13.03
CA GLY A 54 4.01 13.55 12.38
C GLY A 54 4.42 12.86 11.08
N VAL A 55 3.56 12.02 10.50
CA VAL A 55 3.79 11.35 9.22
C VAL A 55 3.38 12.25 8.06
N ASP A 56 4.22 12.36 7.04
CA ASP A 56 3.96 13.11 5.82
C ASP A 56 3.32 12.27 4.71
N LEU A 57 3.58 10.97 4.70
CA LEU A 57 3.10 10.04 3.67
C LEU A 57 2.98 8.63 4.24
N VAL A 58 1.90 7.93 3.92
CA VAL A 58 1.73 6.50 4.23
C VAL A 58 1.97 5.67 2.96
N ILE A 59 2.71 4.57 3.09
CA ILE A 59 2.88 3.58 2.01
C ILE A 59 2.30 2.25 2.50
N ASP A 60 1.25 1.78 1.81
CA ASP A 60 0.64 0.48 2.09
C ASP A 60 1.24 -0.60 1.18
N ALA A 61 1.75 -1.63 1.79
CA ALA A 61 2.18 -2.87 1.16
C ALA A 61 1.55 -4.09 1.84
N SER A 62 0.37 -3.91 2.44
CA SER A 62 -0.38 -4.99 3.09
C SER A 62 -1.09 -5.87 2.05
N ASP A 63 -1.49 -7.05 2.48
CA ASP A 63 -2.27 -8.01 1.70
C ASP A 63 -3.73 -8.14 2.19
N SER A 64 -4.13 -7.32 3.16
CA SER A 64 -5.44 -7.34 3.78
C SER A 64 -6.31 -6.18 3.29
N ASN A 65 -7.49 -6.52 2.78
CA ASN A 65 -8.50 -5.51 2.40
C ASN A 65 -8.93 -4.67 3.62
N GLN A 66 -9.11 -5.30 4.78
CA GLN A 66 -9.48 -4.60 6.01
C GLN A 66 -8.41 -3.58 6.42
N ALA A 67 -7.12 -3.95 6.37
CA ALA A 67 -6.04 -3.01 6.68
C ALA A 67 -6.06 -1.79 5.76
N ARG A 68 -6.36 -1.97 4.47
CA ARG A 68 -6.49 -0.86 3.50
C ARG A 68 -7.68 0.03 3.80
N LEU A 69 -8.81 -0.53 4.20
CA LEU A 69 -9.99 0.25 4.63
C LEU A 69 -9.68 1.07 5.89
N ASP A 70 -8.96 0.49 6.84
CA ASP A 70 -8.54 1.18 8.06
C ASP A 70 -7.51 2.29 7.76
N ILE A 71 -6.56 2.04 6.84
CA ILE A 71 -5.61 3.04 6.35
C ILE A 71 -6.36 4.18 5.65
N ASP A 72 -7.27 3.87 4.71
CA ASP A 72 -8.04 4.86 3.96
C ASP A 72 -8.81 5.79 4.91
N ARG A 73 -9.52 5.22 5.89
CA ARG A 73 -10.26 5.99 6.88
C ARG A 73 -9.33 6.87 7.72
N SER A 74 -8.27 6.27 8.29
CA SER A 74 -7.36 6.98 9.20
C SER A 74 -6.59 8.10 8.51
N THR A 75 -6.20 7.91 7.24
CA THR A 75 -5.52 8.92 6.43
C THR A 75 -6.49 9.99 5.94
N TYR A 76 -7.73 9.63 5.61
CA TYR A 76 -8.77 10.57 5.20
C TYR A 76 -9.10 11.57 6.33
N GLU A 77 -9.32 11.06 7.55
CA GLU A 77 -9.60 11.89 8.74
C GLU A 77 -8.46 12.86 9.07
N ARG A 78 -7.21 12.46 8.81
CA ARG A 78 -6.01 13.28 9.04
C ARG A 78 -5.59 14.13 7.86
N ARG A 79 -6.28 13.99 6.72
CA ARG A 79 -5.93 14.66 5.45
C ARG A 79 -4.49 14.31 5.02
N LEU A 80 -4.07 13.08 5.27
CA LEU A 80 -2.75 12.55 5.03
C LEU A 80 -2.72 11.76 3.71
N PRO A 81 -1.84 12.08 2.76
CA PRO A 81 -1.72 11.32 1.52
C PRO A 81 -1.15 9.92 1.76
N TRP A 82 -1.55 8.98 0.90
CA TRP A 82 -1.04 7.63 0.97
C TRP A 82 -0.95 6.94 -0.39
N LEU A 83 -0.09 5.93 -0.46
CA LEU A 83 0.16 5.14 -1.66
C LEU A 83 -0.24 3.68 -1.38
N MET A 84 -1.17 3.15 -2.16
CA MET A 84 -1.55 1.74 -2.12
C MET A 84 -0.82 0.96 -3.21
N GLY A 85 -0.29 -0.21 -2.87
CA GLY A 85 0.21 -1.19 -3.82
C GLY A 85 -0.33 -2.58 -3.54
N ALA A 86 -0.68 -3.28 -4.59
CA ALA A 86 -1.15 -4.67 -4.51
C ALA A 86 -0.64 -5.48 -5.68
N ALA A 87 -0.34 -6.74 -5.45
CA ALA A 87 0.02 -7.70 -6.49
C ALA A 87 -0.66 -9.03 -6.23
N VAL A 88 -1.09 -9.69 -7.30
CA VAL A 88 -1.68 -11.02 -7.28
C VAL A 88 -1.36 -11.73 -8.59
N GLN A 89 -0.92 -13.00 -8.52
CA GLN A 89 -0.52 -13.79 -9.68
C GLN A 89 0.52 -13.05 -10.55
N THR A 90 0.16 -12.67 -11.78
CA THR A 90 1.00 -12.01 -12.77
C THR A 90 0.78 -10.52 -12.84
N ALA A 91 -0.21 -10.00 -12.11
CA ALA A 91 -0.64 -8.61 -12.20
C ALA A 91 -0.48 -7.86 -10.88
N GLY A 92 -0.44 -6.54 -10.97
CA GLY A 92 -0.43 -5.66 -9.82
C GLY A 92 -0.99 -4.29 -10.17
N GLN A 93 -1.23 -3.52 -9.13
CA GLN A 93 -1.70 -2.15 -9.25
C GLN A 93 -1.15 -1.28 -8.14
N TRP A 94 -1.04 0.01 -8.43
CA TRP A 94 -0.77 1.02 -7.41
C TRP A 94 -1.59 2.28 -7.67
N ILE A 95 -1.83 3.06 -6.62
CA ILE A 95 -2.55 4.33 -6.68
C ILE A 95 -2.06 5.25 -5.58
N ALA A 96 -2.02 6.56 -5.88
CA ALA A 96 -1.79 7.62 -4.91
C ALA A 96 -3.11 8.29 -4.53
N PHE A 97 -3.42 8.34 -3.24
CA PHE A 97 -4.59 9.02 -2.68
C PHE A 97 -4.16 10.28 -1.93
N ASP A 98 -4.89 11.35 -2.13
CA ASP A 98 -4.73 12.59 -1.38
C ASP A 98 -6.12 13.11 -0.97
N PRO A 99 -6.50 12.97 0.32
CA PRO A 99 -7.82 13.38 0.81
C PRO A 99 -8.11 14.88 0.70
N THR A 100 -7.12 15.69 0.37
CA THR A 100 -7.28 17.14 0.16
C THR A 100 -7.67 17.49 -1.27
N ARG A 101 -7.62 16.51 -2.19
CA ARG A 101 -7.91 16.66 -3.62
C ARG A 101 -9.26 16.06 -3.98
N GLN A 102 -9.84 16.54 -5.07
CA GLN A 102 -11.00 15.90 -5.66
C GLN A 102 -10.59 14.55 -6.27
N GLY A 103 -11.36 13.49 -6.00
CA GLY A 103 -11.12 12.15 -6.50
C GLY A 103 -11.77 11.10 -5.60
N GLY A 104 -11.73 9.85 -6.04
CA GLY A 104 -12.20 8.72 -5.23
C GLY A 104 -11.16 8.30 -4.17
N CYS A 105 -11.64 7.82 -3.02
CA CYS A 105 -10.83 7.15 -2.01
C CYS A 105 -10.79 5.62 -2.25
N TYR A 106 -10.11 4.87 -1.39
CA TYR A 106 -10.03 3.41 -1.54
C TYR A 106 -11.41 2.73 -1.48
N HIS A 107 -12.35 3.23 -0.66
CA HIS A 107 -13.73 2.73 -0.64
C HIS A 107 -14.42 2.88 -2.00
N CYS A 108 -14.05 3.86 -2.82
CA CYS A 108 -14.60 4.05 -4.16
C CYS A 108 -14.18 2.98 -5.17
N LEU A 109 -13.12 2.20 -4.90
CA LEU A 109 -12.72 1.05 -5.72
C LEU A 109 -13.69 -0.13 -5.61
N GLY A 110 -14.75 -0.04 -4.80
CA GLY A 110 -15.69 -1.14 -4.56
C GLY A 110 -15.06 -2.31 -3.79
N SER A 111 -13.94 -2.07 -3.13
CA SER A 111 -13.19 -3.09 -2.39
C SER A 111 -13.88 -3.51 -1.10
N ALA A 112 -14.77 -2.69 -0.55
CA ALA A 112 -15.55 -3.01 0.66
C ALA A 112 -16.51 -4.20 0.45
N GLU A 113 -16.93 -4.45 -0.79
CA GLU A 113 -17.87 -5.53 -1.16
C GLU A 113 -17.16 -6.81 -1.61
N ARG A 114 -15.83 -6.77 -1.76
CA ARG A 114 -15.06 -7.97 -2.11
C ARG A 114 -14.85 -8.80 -0.86
N ASP A 115 -15.78 -9.71 -0.66
CA ASP A 115 -15.75 -10.70 0.42
C ASP A 115 -14.40 -11.46 0.40
N GLU A 116 -13.73 -11.53 1.55
CA GLU A 116 -12.49 -12.32 1.73
C GLU A 116 -12.74 -13.84 1.57
N GLY A 117 -13.97 -14.22 1.22
CA GLY A 117 -14.46 -15.59 1.16
C GLY A 117 -14.02 -16.42 -0.05
N GLN A 118 -13.38 -15.86 -1.06
CA GLN A 118 -12.90 -16.62 -2.22
C GLN A 118 -11.36 -16.56 -2.33
N GLY A 119 -10.67 -17.36 -1.53
CA GLY A 119 -9.25 -17.65 -1.67
C GLY A 119 -8.39 -16.40 -1.76
N GLY A 120 -8.07 -15.79 -0.62
CA GLY A 120 -7.25 -14.59 -0.58
C GLY A 120 -5.97 -14.72 -1.42
N CYS A 121 -5.34 -13.61 -1.78
CA CYS A 121 -4.10 -13.51 -2.58
C CYS A 121 -3.01 -14.54 -2.21
N ALA A 122 -3.01 -15.04 -0.96
CA ALA A 122 -2.12 -16.07 -0.47
C ALA A 122 -2.33 -17.43 -1.15
N ALA A 123 -3.56 -17.77 -1.60
CA ALA A 123 -3.87 -19.03 -2.24
C ALA A 123 -3.50 -19.05 -3.74
N LEU A 124 -3.50 -17.90 -4.40
CA LEU A 124 -3.23 -17.77 -5.82
C LEU A 124 -1.75 -17.57 -6.17
N GLY A 125 -0.92 -17.24 -5.18
CA GLY A 125 0.49 -16.92 -5.36
C GLY A 125 0.72 -15.55 -6.00
N ILE A 126 1.99 -15.12 -6.04
CA ILE A 126 2.40 -13.84 -6.65
C ILE A 126 3.78 -14.06 -7.27
N LEU A 127 3.96 -13.62 -8.51
CA LEU A 127 5.28 -13.56 -9.13
C LEU A 127 6.13 -12.49 -8.44
N GLY A 128 7.32 -12.90 -7.94
CA GLY A 128 8.25 -11.98 -7.27
C GLY A 128 8.58 -10.72 -8.07
N PRO A 129 8.93 -10.83 -9.37
CA PRO A 129 9.17 -9.67 -10.23
C PRO A 129 8.00 -8.69 -10.29
N VAL A 130 6.74 -9.17 -10.31
CA VAL A 130 5.55 -8.30 -10.33
C VAL A 130 5.41 -7.55 -9.01
N ALA A 131 5.57 -8.22 -7.87
CA ALA A 131 5.58 -7.55 -6.57
C ALA A 131 6.69 -6.49 -6.50
N GLY A 132 7.89 -6.80 -7.01
CA GLY A 132 9.01 -5.86 -7.10
C GLY A 132 8.71 -4.66 -7.99
N MET A 133 8.11 -4.88 -9.16
CA MET A 133 7.70 -3.81 -10.08
C MET A 133 6.74 -2.82 -9.42
N ILE A 134 5.70 -3.31 -8.75
CA ILE A 134 4.74 -2.46 -8.04
C ILE A 134 5.41 -1.71 -6.88
N ALA A 135 6.26 -2.38 -6.10
CA ALA A 135 6.99 -1.76 -4.99
C ALA A 135 7.92 -0.62 -5.49
N MET A 136 8.60 -0.81 -6.63
CA MET A 136 9.45 0.24 -7.23
C MET A 136 8.62 1.42 -7.74
N GLN A 137 7.44 1.19 -8.31
CA GLN A 137 6.52 2.26 -8.71
C GLN A 137 6.03 3.07 -7.51
N GLN A 138 5.63 2.41 -6.41
CA GLN A 138 5.27 3.09 -5.16
C GLN A 138 6.44 3.90 -4.60
N SER A 139 7.64 3.33 -4.57
CA SER A 139 8.84 4.02 -4.08
C SER A 139 9.16 5.26 -4.91
N LEU A 140 9.05 5.17 -6.25
CA LEU A 140 9.23 6.32 -7.13
C LEU A 140 8.16 7.39 -6.89
N ALA A 141 6.90 6.98 -6.69
CA ALA A 141 5.80 7.90 -6.37
C ALA A 141 6.04 8.62 -5.03
N ALA A 142 6.52 7.90 -4.01
CA ALA A 142 6.88 8.46 -2.71
C ALA A 142 8.01 9.50 -2.85
N LEU A 143 9.07 9.18 -3.60
CA LEU A 143 10.16 10.13 -3.88
C LEU A 143 9.67 11.38 -4.62
N LYS A 144 8.81 11.23 -5.62
CA LYS A 144 8.20 12.38 -6.32
C LYS A 144 7.43 13.27 -5.34
N TYR A 145 6.60 12.68 -4.49
CA TYR A 145 5.85 13.44 -3.48
C TYR A 145 6.78 14.22 -2.54
N LEU A 146 7.76 13.55 -1.94
CA LEU A 146 8.70 14.16 -0.99
C LEU A 146 9.58 15.26 -1.62
N LEU A 147 9.85 15.16 -2.93
CA LEU A 147 10.60 16.16 -3.69
C LEU A 147 9.73 17.26 -4.31
N GLY A 148 8.41 17.26 -4.07
CA GLY A 148 7.49 18.22 -4.66
C GLY A 148 7.32 18.09 -6.17
N ALA A 149 7.68 16.94 -6.76
CA ALA A 149 7.50 16.68 -8.17
C ALA A 149 6.05 16.31 -8.50
N PRO A 150 5.58 16.54 -9.75
CA PRO A 150 4.22 16.16 -10.15
C PRO A 150 3.93 14.68 -9.95
N LEU A 151 2.79 14.37 -9.32
CA LEU A 151 2.27 13.02 -9.11
C LEU A 151 0.82 12.94 -9.59
N GLN A 152 0.45 11.82 -10.19
CA GLN A 152 -0.92 11.56 -10.60
C GLN A 152 -1.70 11.01 -9.40
N TRP A 153 -2.61 11.82 -8.88
CA TRP A 153 -3.48 11.47 -7.76
C TRP A 153 -4.79 10.85 -8.26
N GLY A 154 -5.29 9.86 -7.55
CA GLY A 154 -6.55 9.21 -7.90
C GLY A 154 -6.51 8.45 -9.23
N VAL A 155 -5.33 8.04 -9.69
CA VAL A 155 -5.15 7.24 -10.90
C VAL A 155 -4.68 5.85 -10.50
N VAL A 156 -5.48 4.83 -10.83
CA VAL A 156 -5.12 3.42 -10.67
C VAL A 156 -4.19 3.06 -11.83
N HIS A 157 -2.96 2.75 -11.52
CA HIS A 157 -1.99 2.19 -12.46
C HIS A 157 -2.01 0.67 -12.33
N TYR A 158 -2.39 -0.01 -13.38
CA TYR A 158 -2.45 -1.46 -13.48
C TYR A 158 -1.34 -1.97 -14.40
N ALA A 159 -0.76 -3.11 -14.03
CA ALA A 159 0.22 -3.80 -14.85
C ALA A 159 0.01 -5.31 -14.76
N ASP A 160 -0.08 -6.01 -15.88
CA ASP A 160 0.11 -7.46 -15.98
C ASP A 160 1.50 -7.71 -16.58
N GLY A 161 2.41 -8.18 -15.72
CA GLY A 161 3.81 -8.39 -16.13
C GLY A 161 4.02 -9.64 -16.99
N TRP A 162 3.01 -10.51 -17.13
CA TRP A 162 3.09 -11.68 -18.00
C TRP A 162 2.55 -11.40 -19.39
N ALA A 163 1.50 -10.57 -19.47
CA ALA A 163 0.88 -10.17 -20.72
C ALA A 163 1.52 -8.91 -21.33
N ASP A 164 2.46 -8.27 -20.63
CA ASP A 164 3.05 -6.96 -21.01
C ASP A 164 1.99 -5.85 -21.16
N GLU A 165 0.90 -5.94 -20.37
CA GLU A 165 -0.20 -4.98 -20.41
C GLU A 165 -0.06 -3.94 -19.30
N TYR A 166 -0.24 -2.67 -19.68
CA TYR A 166 -0.20 -1.53 -18.77
C TYR A 166 -1.40 -0.62 -19.03
N SER A 167 -2.08 -0.19 -17.97
CA SER A 167 -3.18 0.76 -18.09
C SER A 167 -3.22 1.73 -16.90
N ALA A 168 -3.88 2.87 -17.12
CA ALA A 168 -4.11 3.87 -16.10
C ALA A 168 -5.56 4.35 -16.18
N ILE A 169 -6.29 4.29 -15.06
CA ILE A 169 -7.71 4.62 -14.99
C ILE A 169 -7.92 5.62 -13.86
N THR A 170 -8.54 6.77 -14.16
CA THR A 170 -8.88 7.75 -13.13
C THR A 170 -10.03 7.23 -12.27
N LEU A 171 -9.84 7.23 -10.97
CA LEU A 171 -10.82 6.87 -9.97
C LEU A 171 -11.69 8.08 -9.61
N SER A 172 -12.97 8.00 -9.93
CA SER A 172 -13.93 9.03 -9.51
C SER A 172 -14.51 8.73 -8.13
N ALA A 173 -14.79 9.78 -7.36
CA ALA A 173 -15.55 9.64 -6.12
C ALA A 173 -16.95 9.13 -6.41
N ARG A 174 -17.41 8.14 -5.63
CA ARG A 174 -18.80 7.68 -5.69
C ARG A 174 -19.67 8.59 -4.84
N PRO A 175 -20.83 9.05 -5.32
CA PRO A 175 -21.73 9.93 -4.54
C PRO A 175 -22.20 9.30 -3.22
N ASP A 176 -22.34 7.97 -3.22
CA ASP A 176 -22.78 7.14 -2.08
C ASP A 176 -21.61 6.57 -1.25
N CYS A 177 -20.39 7.03 -1.48
CA CYS A 177 -19.24 6.53 -0.75
C CYS A 177 -19.35 6.84 0.76
N PRO A 178 -19.19 5.85 1.65
CA PRO A 178 -19.34 6.05 3.09
C PRO A 178 -18.22 6.92 3.70
N LEU A 179 -17.14 7.17 2.96
CA LEU A 179 -16.00 7.94 3.45
C LEU A 179 -15.87 9.31 2.76
N CYS A 180 -15.90 9.37 1.42
CA CYS A 180 -15.67 10.60 0.66
C CYS A 180 -16.90 11.08 -0.13
N GLY A 181 -18.06 10.44 0.01
CA GLY A 181 -19.29 10.83 -0.69
C GLY A 181 -19.85 12.15 -0.23
N SER A 182 -20.51 12.88 -1.14
CA SER A 182 -21.09 14.20 -0.89
C SER A 182 -22.34 14.23 0.00
N GLY A 183 -22.71 13.10 0.56
CA GLY A 183 -23.86 12.93 1.48
C GLY A 183 -23.52 12.88 2.97
N ASN A 184 -22.27 13.12 3.34
CA ASN A 184 -21.82 13.21 4.74
C ASN A 184 -21.42 14.62 5.11
#